data_4340c4f7fdcb24688a37fbed09cb1a81
#
_entry.id   4340c4f7fdcb24688a37fbed09cb1a81
#
_cell.length_a   1.000
_cell.length_b   1.000
_cell.length_c   1.000
_cell.angle_alpha   90.00
_cell.angle_beta   90.00
_cell.angle_gamma   90.00
#
_symmetry.space_group_name_H-M   'P 1'
#
loop_
_entity.id
_entity.type
_entity.pdbx_description
1 polymer ?
#
loop_
_entity_poly.entity_id
_entity_poly.type
_entity_poly.pdbx_seq_one_letter_code
_entity_poly.pdbx_strand_id
1 'polypeptide(L)'
;MKLSEIAETLRQIRVTPIKTLGQNFLHDQNLARWIVAKAELRPHDYVVEIGPGLGALTEHILVSGARVLAIEKDARLVQFLRERFSNERFEVMHADALQFDVRGLFAKGKVKLLANLPYYVSTQLIMRFIDPPSPIAFALLMLQKEVARRLAASPGTEDHGILTLMVQVHCRVEYLKAVSATAFLPQPEVDSAFVRLTPRDPAELPEYDAETFSALVRQGFSQRRKQLGKLIRSDLLAWDEAAPQLGINLKARAEDLSLEQWIALTNLLQPSSPPMSSFGLQERFAIVNEEDDVIGEAGRAEVHGNNLLHRAVHLFIFNPAGELFLQKRSRWKDRHPSLWDSSAAGHVNAGETYDETARRELMEELGISTKLERLLKLPASDKTGQEFIWLYRGQHGGPFQLARSEIEYGAFFPPDVIKEWIANRPHDFAPGFIECWSAFQPFRLTKPEPED
;
A
#
# COMPACT_ATOMS: atom_id res chain seq x y z
N MET A 1 22.77 -11.21 22.96
CA MET A 1 24.02 -10.75 23.61
C MET A 1 23.70 -10.24 25.01
N LYS A 2 24.59 -10.50 26.00
CA LYS A 2 24.46 -9.95 27.35
C LYS A 2 24.91 -8.47 27.37
N LEU A 3 24.58 -7.72 28.43
CA LEU A 3 24.91 -6.30 28.55
C LEU A 3 26.41 -6.02 28.41
N SER A 4 27.27 -6.85 29.07
CA SER A 4 28.74 -6.74 28.96
C SER A 4 29.25 -6.99 27.52
N GLU A 5 28.66 -7.94 26.83
CA GLU A 5 29.03 -8.28 25.45
C GLU A 5 28.65 -7.14 24.50
N ILE A 6 27.49 -6.50 24.70
CA ILE A 6 27.07 -5.33 23.89
C ILE A 6 28.07 -4.18 24.06
N ALA A 7 28.42 -3.84 25.32
CA ALA A 7 29.36 -2.76 25.58
C ALA A 7 30.75 -3.03 24.99
N GLU A 8 31.20 -4.29 25.03
CA GLU A 8 32.49 -4.71 24.45
C GLU A 8 32.44 -4.66 22.93
N THR A 9 31.39 -5.22 22.32
CA THR A 9 31.21 -5.20 20.86
C THR A 9 31.18 -3.76 20.32
N LEU A 10 30.42 -2.87 20.97
CA LEU A 10 30.36 -1.46 20.56
C LEU A 10 31.73 -0.78 20.60
N ARG A 11 32.56 -1.09 21.62
CA ARG A 11 33.95 -0.59 21.68
C ARG A 11 34.80 -1.13 20.55
N GLN A 12 34.73 -2.44 20.26
CA GLN A 12 35.50 -3.10 19.22
C GLN A 12 35.20 -2.54 17.84
N ILE A 13 33.92 -2.33 17.50
CA ILE A 13 33.49 -1.74 16.22
C ILE A 13 33.51 -0.21 16.21
N ARG A 14 34.02 0.40 17.28
CA ARG A 14 34.13 1.87 17.45
C ARG A 14 32.80 2.61 17.25
N VAL A 15 31.70 2.01 17.67
CA VAL A 15 30.37 2.63 17.67
C VAL A 15 30.08 3.23 19.04
N THR A 16 29.91 4.56 19.07
CA THR A 16 29.29 5.23 20.22
C THR A 16 27.81 5.43 19.91
N PRO A 17 26.90 4.95 20.76
CA PRO A 17 25.47 5.12 20.51
C PRO A 17 25.09 6.58 20.33
N ILE A 18 24.43 6.88 19.21
CA ILE A 18 24.05 8.24 18.82
C ILE A 18 22.62 8.49 19.23
N LYS A 19 22.40 9.38 20.23
CA LYS A 19 21.04 9.71 20.71
C LYS A 19 20.11 10.21 19.61
N THR A 20 20.63 11.03 18.70
CA THR A 20 19.85 11.57 17.57
C THR A 20 19.45 10.50 16.54
N LEU A 21 20.10 9.34 16.52
CA LEU A 21 19.70 8.18 15.74
C LEU A 21 18.78 7.22 16.52
N GLY A 22 18.49 7.53 17.79
CA GLY A 22 17.64 6.68 18.63
C GLY A 22 18.24 5.30 18.91
N GLN A 23 19.58 5.17 18.89
CA GLN A 23 20.26 3.89 19.05
C GLN A 23 20.17 3.41 20.52
N ASN A 24 19.23 2.49 20.75
CA ASN A 24 19.04 1.77 22.01
C ASN A 24 19.07 0.26 21.73
N PHE A 25 20.16 -0.41 22.10
CA PHE A 25 20.37 -1.82 21.79
C PHE A 25 19.67 -2.72 22.79
N LEU A 26 18.82 -3.60 22.32
CA LEU A 26 18.10 -4.58 23.15
C LEU A 26 19.07 -5.63 23.69
N HIS A 27 19.15 -5.79 25.00
CA HIS A 27 19.98 -6.82 25.66
C HIS A 27 19.15 -7.92 26.34
N ASP A 28 17.87 -7.72 26.56
CA ASP A 28 16.99 -8.73 27.14
C ASP A 28 16.64 -9.81 26.11
N GLN A 29 17.31 -10.95 26.24
CA GLN A 29 17.15 -12.09 25.33
C GLN A 29 15.79 -12.78 25.50
N ASN A 30 15.16 -12.71 26.67
CA ASN A 30 13.82 -13.24 26.87
C ASN A 30 12.80 -12.40 26.10
N LEU A 31 12.98 -11.08 26.13
CA LEU A 31 12.16 -10.16 25.37
C LEU A 31 12.36 -10.36 23.87
N ALA A 32 13.60 -10.50 23.38
CA ALA A 32 13.87 -10.76 21.96
C ALA A 32 13.17 -12.04 21.46
N ARG A 33 13.25 -13.13 22.24
CA ARG A 33 12.54 -14.38 21.92
C ARG A 33 11.02 -14.20 21.93
N TRP A 34 10.49 -13.46 22.92
CA TRP A 34 9.06 -13.18 23.00
C TRP A 34 8.57 -12.40 21.77
N ILE A 35 9.32 -11.39 21.31
CA ILE A 35 8.99 -10.60 20.12
C ILE A 35 8.90 -11.51 18.90
N VAL A 36 9.92 -12.30 18.65
CA VAL A 36 9.97 -13.19 17.48
C VAL A 36 8.89 -14.27 17.56
N ALA A 37 8.59 -14.80 18.74
CA ALA A 37 7.47 -15.71 18.95
C ALA A 37 6.12 -15.07 18.62
N LYS A 38 5.92 -13.77 18.94
CA LYS A 38 4.71 -13.03 18.58
C LYS A 38 4.61 -12.71 17.09
N ALA A 39 5.70 -12.76 16.37
CA ALA A 39 5.71 -12.63 14.92
C ALA A 39 5.26 -13.91 14.19
N GLU A 40 5.11 -15.04 14.90
CA GLU A 40 4.62 -16.31 14.36
C GLU A 40 5.32 -16.66 13.03
N LEU A 41 6.67 -16.58 13.05
CA LEU A 41 7.47 -16.79 11.86
C LEU A 41 7.48 -18.24 11.43
N ARG A 42 7.42 -18.46 10.12
CA ARG A 42 7.51 -19.76 9.46
C ARG A 42 8.74 -19.81 8.57
N PRO A 43 9.30 -20.99 8.29
CA PRO A 43 10.25 -21.13 7.19
C PRO A 43 9.63 -20.57 5.91
N HIS A 44 10.41 -19.83 5.13
CA HIS A 44 10.00 -19.13 3.90
C HIS A 44 9.29 -17.78 4.10
N ASP A 45 8.94 -17.36 5.32
CA ASP A 45 8.51 -15.96 5.54
C ASP A 45 9.63 -15.00 5.13
N TYR A 46 9.24 -13.87 4.55
CA TYR A 46 10.14 -12.76 4.27
C TYR A 46 9.94 -11.67 5.33
N VAL A 47 10.99 -11.38 6.06
CA VAL A 47 10.97 -10.39 7.15
C VAL A 47 11.81 -9.19 6.76
N VAL A 48 11.24 -8.00 6.87
CA VAL A 48 12.00 -6.76 6.87
C VAL A 48 12.24 -6.35 8.31
N GLU A 49 13.49 -6.19 8.69
CA GLU A 49 13.90 -5.67 10.01
C GLU A 49 14.46 -4.26 9.86
N ILE A 50 13.83 -3.27 10.50
CA ILE A 50 14.32 -1.89 10.50
C ILE A 50 15.12 -1.64 11.77
N GLY A 51 16.37 -1.18 11.61
CA GLY A 51 17.26 -0.90 12.72
C GLY A 51 17.66 -2.15 13.51
N PRO A 52 18.27 -3.17 12.88
CA PRO A 52 18.68 -4.41 13.54
C PRO A 52 19.69 -4.17 14.67
N GLY A 53 20.42 -3.04 14.63
CA GLY A 53 21.46 -2.70 15.58
C GLY A 53 22.56 -3.76 15.63
N LEU A 54 22.72 -4.43 16.78
CA LEU A 54 23.65 -5.55 16.92
C LEU A 54 23.03 -6.91 16.57
N GLY A 55 21.83 -6.95 15.99
CA GLY A 55 21.17 -8.17 15.52
C GLY A 55 20.47 -8.98 16.62
N ALA A 56 19.94 -8.31 17.64
CA ALA A 56 19.26 -8.97 18.76
C ALA A 56 17.99 -9.72 18.34
N LEU A 57 17.21 -9.18 17.40
CA LEU A 57 16.05 -9.86 16.82
C LEU A 57 16.47 -10.72 15.64
N THR A 58 17.39 -10.24 14.80
CA THR A 58 17.91 -10.95 13.59
C THR A 58 18.30 -12.39 13.91
N GLU A 59 19.04 -12.62 14.99
CA GLU A 59 19.47 -13.95 15.43
C GLU A 59 18.29 -14.90 15.62
N HIS A 60 17.25 -14.47 16.31
CA HIS A 60 16.06 -15.29 16.57
C HIS A 60 15.15 -15.43 15.32
N ILE A 61 15.11 -14.42 14.45
CA ILE A 61 14.38 -14.49 13.18
C ILE A 61 15.03 -15.56 12.29
N LEU A 62 16.35 -15.57 12.16
CA LEU A 62 17.07 -16.56 11.35
C LEU A 62 16.90 -17.99 11.88
N VAL A 63 16.81 -18.17 13.19
CA VAL A 63 16.52 -19.48 13.83
C VAL A 63 15.16 -20.03 13.40
N SER A 64 14.18 -19.18 13.13
CA SER A 64 12.85 -19.62 12.65
C SER A 64 12.85 -20.16 11.22
N GLY A 65 13.93 -19.98 10.46
CA GLY A 65 14.02 -20.36 9.05
C GLY A 65 13.57 -19.27 8.08
N ALA A 66 13.10 -18.12 8.56
CA ALA A 66 12.69 -17.00 7.73
C ALA A 66 13.88 -16.33 7.02
N ARG A 67 13.58 -15.63 5.90
CA ARG A 67 14.54 -14.75 5.23
C ARG A 67 14.44 -13.36 5.80
N VAL A 68 15.56 -12.68 5.97
CA VAL A 68 15.64 -11.33 6.57
C VAL A 68 16.30 -10.36 5.61
N LEU A 69 15.61 -9.26 5.32
CA LEU A 69 16.19 -8.03 4.81
C LEU A 69 16.29 -7.03 5.97
N ALA A 70 17.49 -6.77 6.45
CA ALA A 70 17.74 -5.78 7.46
C ALA A 70 18.09 -4.42 6.82
N ILE A 71 17.44 -3.33 7.27
CA ILE A 71 17.70 -1.96 6.81
C ILE A 71 18.40 -1.22 7.95
N GLU A 72 19.66 -0.88 7.77
CA GLU A 72 20.47 -0.22 8.80
C GLU A 72 21.14 1.04 8.24
N LYS A 73 21.07 2.12 9.00
CA LYS A 73 21.60 3.44 8.60
C LYS A 73 23.06 3.65 8.98
N ASP A 74 23.57 2.96 10.00
CA ASP A 74 24.98 3.08 10.43
C ASP A 74 25.85 2.06 9.68
N ALA A 75 26.75 2.54 8.84
CA ALA A 75 27.65 1.70 8.01
C ALA A 75 28.51 0.72 8.85
N ARG A 76 28.87 1.10 10.09
CA ARG A 76 29.69 0.25 10.98
C ARG A 76 28.86 -0.92 11.50
N LEU A 77 27.57 -0.68 11.81
CA LEU A 77 26.65 -1.75 12.19
C LEU A 77 26.35 -2.67 10.99
N VAL A 78 26.23 -2.12 9.79
CA VAL A 78 26.07 -2.92 8.55
C VAL A 78 27.25 -3.87 8.36
N GLN A 79 28.48 -3.37 8.50
CA GLN A 79 29.68 -4.22 8.40
C GLN A 79 29.68 -5.31 9.46
N PHE A 80 29.45 -4.95 10.72
CA PHE A 80 29.36 -5.89 11.83
C PHE A 80 28.31 -6.98 11.60
N LEU A 81 27.13 -6.62 11.10
CA LEU A 81 26.04 -7.58 10.83
C LEU A 81 26.41 -8.55 9.70
N ARG A 82 27.08 -8.08 8.64
CA ARG A 82 27.58 -8.95 7.54
C ARG A 82 28.59 -9.97 8.04
N GLU A 83 29.48 -9.56 8.94
CA GLU A 83 30.49 -10.44 9.54
C GLU A 83 29.83 -11.43 10.52
N ARG A 84 28.84 -10.97 11.30
CA ARG A 84 28.17 -11.79 12.31
C ARG A 84 27.23 -12.84 11.71
N PHE A 85 26.49 -12.49 10.66
CA PHE A 85 25.46 -13.32 10.06
C PHE A 85 25.85 -13.75 8.64
N SER A 86 26.81 -14.63 8.52
CA SER A 86 27.17 -15.27 7.24
C SER A 86 26.14 -16.36 6.89
N ASN A 87 24.97 -15.94 6.39
CA ASN A 87 23.85 -16.82 6.10
C ASN A 87 23.13 -16.34 4.83
N GLU A 88 22.85 -17.25 3.89
CA GLU A 88 22.17 -16.95 2.61
C GLU A 88 20.73 -16.40 2.77
N ARG A 89 20.14 -16.57 3.94
CA ARG A 89 18.82 -16.04 4.28
C ARG A 89 18.87 -14.65 4.93
N PHE A 90 20.08 -14.08 5.12
CA PHE A 90 20.28 -12.77 5.70
C PHE A 90 20.88 -11.82 4.68
N GLU A 91 20.20 -10.72 4.47
CA GLU A 91 20.67 -9.57 3.69
C GLU A 91 20.63 -8.33 4.55
N VAL A 92 21.68 -7.50 4.53
CA VAL A 92 21.68 -6.20 5.16
C VAL A 92 21.99 -5.10 4.17
N MET A 93 21.07 -4.15 4.10
CA MET A 93 21.16 -2.96 3.25
C MET A 93 21.59 -1.75 4.09
N HIS A 94 22.63 -1.06 3.62
CA HIS A 94 23.02 0.25 4.15
C HIS A 94 22.09 1.32 3.56
N ALA A 95 21.03 1.67 4.28
CA ALA A 95 20.04 2.63 3.81
C ALA A 95 19.31 3.34 4.95
N ASP A 96 18.76 4.52 4.65
CA ASP A 96 17.76 5.16 5.49
C ASP A 96 16.37 4.56 5.18
N ALA A 97 15.74 3.95 6.19
CA ALA A 97 14.43 3.34 6.03
C ALA A 97 13.34 4.34 5.60
N LEU A 98 13.50 5.64 5.89
CA LEU A 98 12.61 6.69 5.39
C LEU A 98 12.71 6.89 3.86
N GLN A 99 13.82 6.50 3.25
CA GLN A 99 14.05 6.60 1.81
C GLN A 99 13.94 5.25 1.09
N PHE A 100 13.75 4.18 1.86
CA PHE A 100 13.63 2.84 1.28
C PHE A 100 12.38 2.72 0.41
N ASP A 101 12.55 2.21 -0.81
CA ASP A 101 11.44 1.95 -1.73
C ASP A 101 10.76 0.62 -1.40
N VAL A 102 9.60 0.70 -0.75
CA VAL A 102 8.83 -0.48 -0.35
C VAL A 102 8.24 -1.25 -1.53
N ARG A 103 8.17 -0.63 -2.72
CA ARG A 103 7.57 -1.23 -3.92
C ARG A 103 8.32 -2.49 -4.37
N GLY A 104 9.65 -2.52 -4.21
CA GLY A 104 10.46 -3.72 -4.48
C GLY A 104 10.09 -4.94 -3.64
N LEU A 105 9.42 -4.75 -2.52
CA LEU A 105 9.00 -5.85 -1.64
C LEU A 105 7.80 -6.63 -2.21
N PHE A 106 7.02 -6.08 -3.14
CA PHE A 106 5.92 -6.81 -3.77
C PHE A 106 6.38 -8.11 -4.43
N ALA A 107 7.56 -8.09 -5.06
CA ALA A 107 8.17 -9.29 -5.66
C ALA A 107 8.51 -10.40 -4.63
N LYS A 108 8.57 -10.07 -3.34
CA LYS A 108 8.83 -11.02 -2.24
C LYS A 108 7.53 -11.61 -1.65
N GLY A 109 6.38 -11.07 -2.04
CA GLY A 109 5.06 -11.49 -1.58
C GLY A 109 4.64 -10.81 -0.29
N LYS A 110 3.97 -11.56 0.60
CA LYS A 110 3.54 -11.03 1.90
C LYS A 110 4.75 -10.89 2.83
N VAL A 111 5.05 -9.67 3.23
CA VAL A 111 6.21 -9.32 4.05
C VAL A 111 5.78 -9.07 5.49
N LYS A 112 6.56 -9.55 6.45
CA LYS A 112 6.42 -9.25 7.88
C LYS A 112 7.42 -8.17 8.27
N LEU A 113 6.97 -7.10 8.91
CA LEU A 113 7.83 -6.01 9.36
C LEU A 113 8.09 -6.13 10.86
N LEU A 114 9.35 -6.25 11.26
CA LEU A 114 9.78 -6.23 12.65
C LEU A 114 10.71 -5.04 12.86
N ALA A 115 10.46 -4.23 13.87
CA ALA A 115 11.32 -3.08 14.11
C ALA A 115 11.34 -2.62 15.59
N ASN A 116 12.53 -2.25 16.04
CA ASN A 116 12.73 -1.38 17.17
C ASN A 116 12.93 0.04 16.62
N LEU A 117 11.84 0.80 16.42
CA LEU A 117 11.91 2.06 15.70
C LEU A 117 12.55 3.18 16.50
N PRO A 118 13.42 4.00 15.87
CA PRO A 118 13.88 5.24 16.47
C PRO A 118 12.69 6.16 16.75
N TYR A 119 12.56 6.64 17.99
CA TYR A 119 11.37 7.34 18.46
C TYR A 119 11.00 8.58 17.65
N TYR A 120 12.01 9.34 17.22
CA TYR A 120 11.82 10.63 16.53
C TYR A 120 11.24 10.51 15.10
N VAL A 121 11.33 9.31 14.47
CA VAL A 121 10.83 9.05 13.11
C VAL A 121 9.79 7.92 13.05
N SER A 122 9.41 7.37 14.20
CA SER A 122 8.56 6.18 14.25
C SER A 122 7.24 6.35 13.48
N THR A 123 6.55 7.48 13.64
CA THR A 123 5.28 7.75 12.93
C THR A 123 5.48 7.83 11.41
N GLN A 124 6.55 8.48 10.95
CA GLN A 124 6.84 8.58 9.51
C GLN A 124 7.17 7.22 8.92
N LEU A 125 7.95 6.39 9.64
CA LEU A 125 8.26 5.02 9.22
C LEU A 125 6.99 4.14 9.19
N ILE A 126 6.13 4.24 10.21
CA ILE A 126 4.86 3.50 10.22
C ILE A 126 4.08 3.83 8.94
N MET A 127 3.79 5.11 8.69
CA MET A 127 3.01 5.52 7.52
C MET A 127 3.66 5.03 6.22
N ARG A 128 4.98 5.17 6.08
CA ARG A 128 5.68 4.74 4.85
C ARG A 128 5.51 3.25 4.53
N PHE A 129 5.46 2.40 5.55
CA PHE A 129 5.37 0.95 5.35
C PHE A 129 3.94 0.41 5.33
N ILE A 130 2.96 1.12 5.93
CA ILE A 130 1.57 0.64 5.97
C ILE A 130 0.64 1.33 4.97
N ASP A 131 1.01 2.50 4.44
CA ASP A 131 0.19 3.27 3.51
C ASP A 131 -0.01 2.48 2.20
N PRO A 132 -1.27 2.25 1.76
CA PRO A 132 -1.53 1.51 0.53
C PRO A 132 -0.99 2.21 -0.73
N PRO A 133 -0.46 1.46 -1.69
CA PRO A 133 -0.32 0.00 -1.69
C PRO A 133 0.90 -0.48 -0.89
N SER A 134 0.69 -1.42 0.04
CA SER A 134 1.76 -1.99 0.86
C SER A 134 1.77 -3.52 0.81
N PRO A 135 2.94 -4.16 0.65
CA PRO A 135 3.08 -5.61 0.70
C PRO A 135 3.14 -6.16 2.14
N ILE A 136 3.06 -5.30 3.15
CA ILE A 136 3.21 -5.69 4.55
C ILE A 136 1.99 -6.51 5.01
N ALA A 137 2.22 -7.75 5.43
CA ALA A 137 1.19 -8.64 5.97
C ALA A 137 0.82 -8.30 7.41
N PHE A 138 1.80 -7.94 8.20
CA PHE A 138 1.67 -7.29 9.50
C PHE A 138 3.00 -6.63 9.91
N ALA A 139 2.92 -5.71 10.86
CA ALA A 139 4.08 -5.10 11.48
C ALA A 139 4.05 -5.31 13.00
N LEU A 140 5.19 -5.71 13.57
CA LEU A 140 5.41 -5.80 15.00
C LEU A 140 6.46 -4.76 15.40
N LEU A 141 6.00 -3.68 16.01
CA LEU A 141 6.79 -2.48 16.22
C LEU A 141 6.97 -2.17 17.69
N MET A 142 8.20 -1.83 18.07
CA MET A 142 8.48 -1.24 19.36
C MET A 142 8.59 0.27 19.24
N LEU A 143 7.84 0.97 20.07
CA LEU A 143 7.65 2.42 20.03
C LEU A 143 7.76 2.98 21.47
N GLN A 144 7.83 4.31 21.61
CA GLN A 144 7.57 4.92 22.91
C GLN A 144 6.16 4.53 23.40
N LYS A 145 6.05 4.27 24.68
CA LYS A 145 4.79 3.81 25.31
C LYS A 145 3.62 4.76 25.06
N GLU A 146 3.87 6.07 25.02
CA GLU A 146 2.86 7.07 24.70
C GLU A 146 2.38 6.92 23.25
N VAL A 147 3.31 6.82 22.28
CA VAL A 147 2.97 6.65 20.87
C VAL A 147 2.18 5.36 20.66
N ALA A 148 2.61 4.27 21.29
CA ALA A 148 1.90 2.98 21.23
C ALA A 148 0.47 3.07 21.77
N ARG A 149 0.24 3.80 22.89
CA ARG A 149 -1.11 4.03 23.43
C ARG A 149 -1.96 4.85 22.48
N ARG A 150 -1.39 5.90 21.91
CA ARG A 150 -2.10 6.74 20.91
C ARG A 150 -2.50 5.95 19.65
N LEU A 151 -1.66 5.05 19.18
CA LEU A 151 -1.99 4.19 18.03
C LEU A 151 -3.16 3.25 18.34
N ALA A 152 -3.21 2.69 19.55
CA ALA A 152 -4.21 1.71 19.97
C ALA A 152 -5.39 2.35 20.73
N ALA A 153 -5.49 3.68 20.76
CA ALA A 153 -6.51 4.38 21.51
C ALA A 153 -7.92 4.12 20.96
N SER A 154 -8.89 4.08 21.88
CA SER A 154 -10.31 3.97 21.56
C SER A 154 -10.98 5.35 21.59
N PRO A 155 -12.09 5.53 20.86
CA PRO A 155 -12.87 6.76 20.91
C PRO A 155 -13.24 7.15 22.36
N GLY A 156 -13.29 8.45 22.63
CA GLY A 156 -13.60 8.99 23.96
C GLY A 156 -12.44 8.98 24.94
N THR A 157 -11.24 8.52 24.55
CA THR A 157 -10.06 8.53 25.41
C THR A 157 -9.13 9.73 25.09
N GLU A 158 -8.34 10.14 26.07
CA GLU A 158 -7.38 11.25 25.90
C GLU A 158 -6.31 10.97 24.84
N ASP A 159 -5.92 9.72 24.68
CA ASP A 159 -4.92 9.30 23.70
C ASP A 159 -5.47 9.24 22.25
N HIS A 160 -6.82 9.25 22.07
CA HIS A 160 -7.45 9.22 20.75
C HIS A 160 -7.22 10.51 19.97
N GLY A 161 -6.71 10.40 18.74
CA GLY A 161 -6.32 11.57 17.97
C GLY A 161 -6.01 11.30 16.50
N ILE A 162 -5.42 12.30 15.82
CA ILE A 162 -5.07 12.22 14.40
C ILE A 162 -4.26 10.96 14.10
N LEU A 163 -3.21 10.69 14.89
CA LEU A 163 -2.34 9.52 14.67
C LEU A 163 -3.14 8.20 14.76
N THR A 164 -4.05 8.12 15.72
CA THR A 164 -4.93 6.96 15.88
C THR A 164 -5.72 6.69 14.60
N LEU A 165 -6.42 7.70 14.12
CA LEU A 165 -7.30 7.58 12.94
C LEU A 165 -6.51 7.34 11.65
N MET A 166 -5.39 8.06 11.43
CA MET A 166 -4.54 7.87 10.24
C MET A 166 -3.95 6.46 10.14
N VAL A 167 -3.67 5.81 11.27
CA VAL A 167 -3.15 4.43 11.27
C VAL A 167 -4.29 3.41 11.28
N GLN A 168 -5.33 3.64 12.10
CA GLN A 168 -6.42 2.66 12.23
C GLN A 168 -7.31 2.56 10.99
N VAL A 169 -7.32 3.55 10.11
CA VAL A 169 -8.00 3.48 8.82
C VAL A 169 -7.35 2.46 7.88
N HIS A 170 -6.05 2.22 8.03
CA HIS A 170 -5.29 1.23 7.23
C HIS A 170 -5.04 -0.08 7.96
N CYS A 171 -4.95 -0.05 9.29
CA CYS A 171 -4.56 -1.21 10.09
C CYS A 171 -5.41 -1.37 11.35
N ARG A 172 -5.67 -2.60 11.74
CA ARG A 172 -6.05 -2.92 13.13
C ARG A 172 -4.80 -2.81 13.99
N VAL A 173 -4.94 -2.18 15.16
CA VAL A 173 -3.83 -1.94 16.08
C VAL A 173 -4.07 -2.66 17.40
N GLU A 174 -3.13 -3.49 17.80
CA GLU A 174 -3.13 -4.18 19.10
C GLU A 174 -1.98 -3.70 19.95
N TYR A 175 -2.27 -3.20 21.16
CA TYR A 175 -1.26 -2.95 22.17
C TYR A 175 -0.90 -4.25 22.88
N LEU A 176 0.33 -4.75 22.69
CA LEU A 176 0.70 -6.08 23.18
C LEU A 176 1.32 -6.06 24.57
N LYS A 177 2.33 -5.20 24.81
CA LYS A 177 3.09 -5.23 26.04
C LYS A 177 3.92 -3.96 26.25
N ALA A 178 3.93 -3.45 27.49
CA ALA A 178 4.90 -2.43 27.90
C ALA A 178 6.29 -3.06 28.11
N VAL A 179 7.32 -2.30 27.82
CA VAL A 179 8.74 -2.69 27.96
C VAL A 179 9.47 -1.63 28.76
N SER A 180 10.11 -2.05 29.86
CA SER A 180 10.92 -1.15 30.67
C SER A 180 12.12 -0.63 29.88
N ALA A 181 12.45 0.63 30.06
CA ALA A 181 13.66 1.25 29.54
C ALA A 181 14.94 0.49 29.93
N THR A 182 14.91 -0.25 31.06
CA THR A 182 16.04 -1.09 31.53
C THR A 182 16.39 -2.26 30.60
N ALA A 183 15.57 -2.60 29.61
CA ALA A 183 15.87 -3.65 28.65
C ALA A 183 16.90 -3.24 27.56
N PHE A 184 17.36 -1.99 27.58
CA PHE A 184 18.18 -1.39 26.52
C PHE A 184 19.49 -0.78 27.03
N LEU A 185 20.49 -0.73 26.13
CA LEU A 185 21.74 -0.01 26.30
C LEU A 185 22.02 0.90 25.09
N PRO A 186 22.21 2.22 25.25
CA PRO A 186 21.92 2.98 26.47
C PRO A 186 20.44 2.90 26.85
N GLN A 187 20.14 3.11 28.10
CA GLN A 187 18.77 3.15 28.59
C GLN A 187 18.06 4.39 28.04
N PRO A 188 16.90 4.26 27.36
CA PRO A 188 16.10 5.40 26.93
C PRO A 188 15.46 6.12 28.12
N GLU A 189 15.05 7.37 27.91
CA GLU A 189 14.46 8.22 28.95
C GLU A 189 13.01 7.82 29.33
N VAL A 190 12.34 7.08 28.45
CA VAL A 190 10.95 6.64 28.63
C VAL A 190 10.78 5.16 28.32
N ASP A 191 9.77 4.56 28.91
CA ASP A 191 9.37 3.20 28.60
C ASP A 191 8.90 3.06 27.14
N SER A 192 9.08 1.86 26.64
CA SER A 192 8.60 1.46 25.31
C SER A 192 7.34 0.60 25.42
N ALA A 193 6.74 0.30 24.28
CA ALA A 193 5.71 -0.73 24.17
C ALA A 193 5.72 -1.35 22.78
N PHE A 194 5.27 -2.59 22.71
CA PHE A 194 5.00 -3.29 21.46
C PHE A 194 3.58 -3.12 21.03
N VAL A 195 3.43 -2.84 19.74
CA VAL A 195 2.15 -2.87 19.02
C VAL A 195 2.25 -3.81 17.83
N ARG A 196 1.14 -4.48 17.52
CA ARG A 196 0.94 -5.18 16.26
C ARG A 196 0.02 -4.34 15.39
N LEU A 197 0.44 -4.10 14.15
CA LEU A 197 -0.38 -3.50 13.11
C LEU A 197 -0.71 -4.58 12.09
N THR A 198 -1.98 -4.84 11.85
CA THR A 198 -2.45 -5.77 10.83
C THR A 198 -3.25 -4.98 9.80
N PRO A 199 -2.83 -4.94 8.52
CA PRO A 199 -3.60 -4.26 7.50
C PRO A 199 -5.05 -4.72 7.49
N ARG A 200 -5.98 -3.77 7.37
CA ARG A 200 -7.39 -4.07 7.25
C ARG A 200 -7.68 -4.64 5.86
N ASP A 201 -8.65 -5.54 5.80
CA ASP A 201 -9.29 -5.79 4.52
C ASP A 201 -10.06 -4.52 4.13
N PRO A 202 -9.86 -3.97 2.92
CA PRO A 202 -10.61 -2.81 2.46
C PRO A 202 -12.13 -2.96 2.59
N ALA A 203 -12.70 -4.21 2.60
CA ALA A 203 -14.11 -4.47 2.84
C ALA A 203 -14.60 -4.20 4.28
N GLU A 204 -13.69 -4.03 5.22
CA GLU A 204 -14.05 -3.80 6.62
C GLU A 204 -14.57 -2.40 6.90
N LEU A 205 -14.27 -1.44 6.02
CA LEU A 205 -14.70 -0.06 6.15
C LEU A 205 -15.50 0.37 4.92
N PRO A 206 -16.46 1.29 5.07
CA PRO A 206 -17.10 1.93 3.93
C PRO A 206 -16.07 2.63 3.03
N GLU A 207 -16.37 2.74 1.75
CA GLU A 207 -15.56 3.56 0.84
C GLU A 207 -15.54 5.03 1.31
N TYR A 208 -14.41 5.68 1.16
CA TYR A 208 -14.21 7.08 1.53
C TYR A 208 -13.11 7.72 0.68
N ASP A 209 -13.18 9.04 0.53
CA ASP A 209 -12.08 9.80 -0.06
C ASP A 209 -10.98 10.08 0.99
N ALA A 210 -9.78 9.56 0.75
CA ALA A 210 -8.68 9.60 1.71
C ALA A 210 -8.16 11.03 1.97
N GLU A 211 -8.18 11.90 0.95
CA GLU A 211 -7.73 13.28 1.10
C GLU A 211 -8.71 14.07 1.94
N THR A 212 -10.01 13.98 1.63
CA THR A 212 -11.07 14.62 2.41
C THR A 212 -11.11 14.10 3.84
N PHE A 213 -10.99 12.76 4.03
CA PHE A 213 -10.92 12.16 5.37
C PHE A 213 -9.75 12.76 6.17
N SER A 214 -8.55 12.78 5.58
CA SER A 214 -7.36 13.34 6.24
C SER A 214 -7.52 14.83 6.58
N ALA A 215 -8.06 15.62 5.64
CA ALA A 215 -8.31 17.05 5.84
C ALA A 215 -9.33 17.27 6.97
N LEU A 216 -10.44 16.53 6.94
CA LEU A 216 -11.52 16.64 7.91
C LEU A 216 -11.07 16.27 9.33
N VAL A 217 -10.33 15.17 9.47
CA VAL A 217 -9.74 14.74 10.74
C VAL A 217 -8.79 15.82 11.27
N ARG A 218 -7.87 16.34 10.44
CA ARG A 218 -6.96 17.41 10.86
C ARG A 218 -7.71 18.67 11.30
N GLN A 219 -8.76 19.05 10.58
CA GLN A 219 -9.61 20.19 10.92
C GLN A 219 -10.31 19.97 12.27
N GLY A 220 -10.90 18.80 12.49
CA GLY A 220 -11.60 18.47 13.74
C GLY A 220 -10.69 18.45 14.97
N PHE A 221 -9.45 17.99 14.81
CA PHE A 221 -8.45 17.98 15.90
C PHE A 221 -7.63 19.27 16.03
N SER A 222 -7.90 20.31 15.21
CA SER A 222 -7.15 21.57 15.26
C SER A 222 -7.26 22.28 16.62
N GLN A 223 -8.36 22.07 17.35
CA GLN A 223 -8.60 22.65 18.69
C GLN A 223 -9.30 21.62 19.59
N ARG A 224 -8.53 20.77 20.26
CA ARG A 224 -9.01 19.62 21.05
C ARG A 224 -10.15 19.92 22.04
N ARG A 225 -10.15 21.08 22.69
CA ARG A 225 -11.18 21.43 23.67
C ARG A 225 -12.48 21.97 23.08
N LYS A 226 -12.55 22.23 21.77
CA LYS A 226 -13.76 22.72 21.11
C LYS A 226 -14.65 21.57 20.63
N GLN A 227 -15.96 21.83 20.64
CA GLN A 227 -16.96 20.95 20.03
C GLN A 227 -16.74 20.88 18.53
N LEU A 228 -16.91 19.69 17.95
CA LEU A 228 -16.62 19.41 16.55
C LEU A 228 -17.44 20.28 15.59
N GLY A 229 -18.72 20.50 15.88
CA GLY A 229 -19.59 21.33 15.05
C GLY A 229 -19.20 22.81 14.96
N LYS A 230 -18.28 23.29 15.85
CA LYS A 230 -17.70 24.63 15.74
C LYS A 230 -16.47 24.69 14.84
N LEU A 231 -15.87 23.54 14.57
CA LEU A 231 -14.64 23.40 13.78
C LEU A 231 -14.92 22.98 12.35
N ILE A 232 -15.85 22.04 12.18
CA ILE A 232 -16.28 21.56 10.86
C ILE A 232 -17.45 22.45 10.40
N ARG A 233 -17.18 23.23 9.35
CA ARG A 233 -18.19 24.01 8.64
C ARG A 233 -18.32 23.47 7.23
N SER A 234 -19.54 23.21 6.82
CA SER A 234 -19.86 22.79 5.46
C SER A 234 -21.02 23.62 4.95
N ASP A 235 -20.94 24.01 3.69
CA ASP A 235 -22.06 24.70 3.00
C ASP A 235 -23.11 23.67 2.52
N LEU A 236 -22.78 22.37 2.61
CA LEU A 236 -23.63 21.26 2.12
C LEU A 236 -24.66 20.82 3.17
N LEU A 237 -24.27 20.79 4.45
CA LEU A 237 -25.16 20.33 5.53
C LEU A 237 -24.77 20.97 6.85
N ALA A 238 -25.75 21.47 7.58
CA ALA A 238 -25.54 22.03 8.91
C ALA A 238 -25.21 20.93 9.93
N TRP A 239 -24.39 21.24 10.94
CA TRP A 239 -23.94 20.25 11.95
C TRP A 239 -25.09 19.62 12.75
N ASP A 240 -26.11 20.41 13.05
CA ASP A 240 -27.33 19.96 13.76
C ASP A 240 -28.19 18.99 12.95
N GLU A 241 -28.02 18.96 11.64
CA GLU A 241 -28.62 17.98 10.74
C GLU A 241 -27.70 16.77 10.50
N ALA A 242 -26.40 17.00 10.34
CA ALA A 242 -25.41 15.95 10.06
C ALA A 242 -25.18 15.00 11.25
N ALA A 243 -24.97 15.57 12.44
CA ALA A 243 -24.57 14.80 13.61
C ALA A 243 -25.61 13.75 14.04
N PRO A 244 -26.94 14.06 14.10
CA PRO A 244 -27.96 13.06 14.44
C PRO A 244 -28.05 11.91 13.42
N GLN A 245 -27.85 12.17 12.12
CA GLN A 245 -27.87 11.15 11.08
C GLN A 245 -26.77 10.10 11.29
N LEU A 246 -25.66 10.49 11.91
CA LEU A 246 -24.48 9.67 12.15
C LEU A 246 -24.42 9.15 13.60
N GLY A 247 -25.47 9.36 14.39
CA GLY A 247 -25.48 9.00 15.81
C GLY A 247 -24.43 9.74 16.64
N ILE A 248 -24.04 10.96 16.21
CA ILE A 248 -23.05 11.80 16.89
C ILE A 248 -23.75 12.78 17.80
N ASN A 249 -23.28 12.92 19.04
CA ASN A 249 -23.78 13.95 19.94
C ASN A 249 -23.44 15.35 19.41
N LEU A 250 -24.41 16.28 19.41
CA LEU A 250 -24.21 17.65 18.94
C LEU A 250 -23.05 18.39 19.64
N LYS A 251 -22.76 18.01 20.88
CA LYS A 251 -21.65 18.58 21.68
C LYS A 251 -20.36 17.77 21.60
N ALA A 252 -20.32 16.71 20.78
CA ALA A 252 -19.16 15.86 20.64
C ALA A 252 -17.89 16.65 20.25
N ARG A 253 -16.76 16.20 20.74
CA ARG A 253 -15.44 16.63 20.32
C ARG A 253 -14.87 15.65 19.32
N ALA A 254 -13.78 16.00 18.67
CA ALA A 254 -13.11 15.15 17.69
C ALA A 254 -12.70 13.79 18.26
N GLU A 255 -12.26 13.75 19.53
CA GLU A 255 -11.84 12.54 20.23
C GLU A 255 -12.98 11.56 20.56
N ASP A 256 -14.22 12.02 20.53
CA ASP A 256 -15.39 11.20 20.87
C ASP A 256 -15.84 10.30 19.70
N LEU A 257 -15.51 10.66 18.46
CA LEU A 257 -15.97 9.96 17.27
C LEU A 257 -15.15 8.68 16.99
N SER A 258 -15.86 7.61 16.61
CA SER A 258 -15.23 6.39 16.09
C SER A 258 -14.69 6.60 14.68
N LEU A 259 -13.84 5.67 14.21
CA LEU A 259 -13.32 5.66 12.85
C LEU A 259 -14.46 5.61 11.82
N GLU A 260 -15.45 4.76 12.07
CA GLU A 260 -16.62 4.61 11.19
C GLU A 260 -17.45 5.90 11.13
N GLN A 261 -17.60 6.61 12.25
CA GLN A 261 -18.28 7.91 12.29
C GLN A 261 -17.49 8.98 11.53
N TRP A 262 -16.16 8.97 11.61
CA TRP A 262 -15.32 9.87 10.81
C TRP A 262 -15.44 9.61 9.32
N ILE A 263 -15.47 8.34 8.89
CA ILE A 263 -15.66 7.95 7.49
C ILE A 263 -17.06 8.36 7.02
N ALA A 264 -18.08 8.05 7.81
CA ALA A 264 -19.46 8.41 7.48
C ALA A 264 -19.65 9.94 7.38
N LEU A 265 -19.00 10.71 8.26
CA LEU A 265 -18.99 12.17 8.20
C LEU A 265 -18.26 12.67 6.94
N THR A 266 -17.15 12.05 6.56
CA THR A 266 -16.45 12.36 5.32
C THR A 266 -17.37 12.19 4.12
N ASN A 267 -18.05 11.04 4.02
CA ASN A 267 -18.95 10.72 2.91
C ASN A 267 -20.19 11.63 2.87
N LEU A 268 -20.67 12.06 4.04
CA LEU A 268 -21.82 12.96 4.12
C LEU A 268 -21.48 14.38 3.65
N LEU A 269 -20.24 14.82 3.86
CA LEU A 269 -19.77 16.16 3.50
C LEU A 269 -19.14 16.24 2.10
N GLN A 270 -18.97 15.11 1.43
CA GLN A 270 -18.64 15.07 0.00
C GLN A 270 -19.92 14.90 -0.81
N PRO A 271 -20.10 15.65 -1.92
CA PRO A 271 -21.12 15.28 -2.88
C PRO A 271 -20.74 13.89 -3.42
N SER A 272 -21.56 12.91 -3.10
CA SER A 272 -21.39 11.53 -3.59
C SER A 272 -21.30 11.59 -5.10
N SER A 273 -20.19 11.10 -5.67
CA SER A 273 -20.23 10.63 -7.06
C SER A 273 -21.37 9.62 -7.13
N PRO A 274 -22.24 9.67 -8.14
CA PRO A 274 -23.38 8.79 -8.20
C PRO A 274 -22.92 7.33 -8.10
N PRO A 275 -23.65 6.45 -7.38
CA PRO A 275 -23.28 5.05 -7.30
C PRO A 275 -23.28 4.48 -8.74
N MET A 276 -22.13 3.98 -9.17
CA MET A 276 -21.91 3.43 -10.51
C MET A 276 -22.61 2.08 -10.76
N SER A 277 -23.72 1.79 -10.11
CA SER A 277 -24.44 0.54 -10.31
C SER A 277 -25.26 0.47 -11.61
N SER A 278 -25.33 1.54 -12.41
CA SER A 278 -26.19 1.57 -13.60
C SER A 278 -25.45 1.44 -14.95
N PHE A 279 -24.12 1.60 -15.01
CA PHE A 279 -23.41 1.57 -16.29
C PHE A 279 -23.10 0.15 -16.79
N GLY A 280 -22.79 -0.82 -15.95
CA GLY A 280 -22.41 -2.17 -16.38
C GLY A 280 -23.55 -3.08 -16.90
N LEU A 281 -24.80 -2.72 -16.66
CA LEU A 281 -25.96 -3.55 -17.08
C LEU A 281 -26.41 -3.33 -18.54
N GLN A 282 -25.88 -2.33 -19.24
CA GLN A 282 -26.25 -2.00 -20.62
C GLN A 282 -25.09 -2.06 -21.63
N GLU A 283 -23.89 -2.46 -21.19
CA GLU A 283 -22.75 -2.57 -22.10
C GLU A 283 -22.99 -3.66 -23.14
N ARG A 284 -22.92 -3.28 -24.41
CA ARG A 284 -22.94 -4.20 -25.55
C ARG A 284 -21.61 -4.13 -26.27
N PHE A 285 -20.89 -5.23 -26.26
CA PHE A 285 -19.57 -5.34 -26.88
C PHE A 285 -19.66 -5.69 -28.36
N ALA A 286 -18.72 -5.19 -29.13
CA ALA A 286 -18.51 -5.58 -30.50
C ALA A 286 -17.99 -7.02 -30.57
N ILE A 287 -18.76 -7.94 -31.12
CA ILE A 287 -18.36 -9.32 -31.41
C ILE A 287 -17.67 -9.37 -32.75
N VAL A 288 -16.55 -10.10 -32.81
CA VAL A 288 -15.71 -10.16 -34.00
C VAL A 288 -15.43 -11.59 -34.44
N ASN A 289 -14.99 -11.75 -35.71
CA ASN A 289 -14.45 -13.01 -36.24
C ASN A 289 -12.93 -13.13 -35.94
N GLU A 290 -12.29 -14.17 -36.48
CA GLU A 290 -10.85 -14.42 -36.28
C GLU A 290 -9.95 -13.35 -36.92
N GLU A 291 -10.47 -12.61 -37.91
CA GLU A 291 -9.82 -11.51 -38.62
C GLU A 291 -10.01 -10.15 -37.93
N ASP A 292 -10.71 -10.12 -36.78
CA ASP A 292 -11.11 -8.92 -36.05
C ASP A 292 -12.11 -8.02 -36.81
N ASP A 293 -12.94 -8.60 -37.69
CA ASP A 293 -14.05 -7.90 -38.31
C ASP A 293 -15.30 -8.02 -37.44
N VAL A 294 -16.05 -6.91 -37.31
CA VAL A 294 -17.28 -6.90 -36.50
C VAL A 294 -18.37 -7.71 -37.18
N ILE A 295 -18.88 -8.73 -36.50
CA ILE A 295 -19.94 -9.62 -36.98
C ILE A 295 -21.24 -9.48 -36.19
N GLY A 296 -21.24 -8.74 -35.09
CA GLY A 296 -22.41 -8.54 -34.25
C GLY A 296 -22.11 -7.80 -32.95
N GLU A 297 -23.08 -7.84 -32.07
CA GLU A 297 -22.94 -7.29 -30.72
C GLU A 297 -23.63 -8.20 -29.71
N ALA A 298 -23.12 -8.27 -28.49
CA ALA A 298 -23.69 -9.02 -27.38
C ALA A 298 -23.49 -8.34 -26.03
N GLY A 299 -24.32 -8.66 -25.06
CA GLY A 299 -24.17 -8.15 -23.70
C GLY A 299 -23.00 -8.81 -22.98
N ARG A 300 -22.43 -8.12 -21.98
CA ARG A 300 -21.27 -8.56 -21.20
C ARG A 300 -21.40 -10.00 -20.68
N ALA A 301 -22.53 -10.36 -20.08
CA ALA A 301 -22.76 -11.70 -19.55
C ALA A 301 -22.78 -12.79 -20.64
N GLU A 302 -23.31 -12.49 -21.81
CA GLU A 302 -23.33 -13.39 -22.94
C GLU A 302 -21.95 -13.60 -23.54
N VAL A 303 -21.18 -12.53 -23.73
CA VAL A 303 -19.82 -12.55 -24.26
C VAL A 303 -18.92 -13.44 -23.39
N HIS A 304 -18.93 -13.17 -22.11
CA HIS A 304 -18.09 -13.92 -21.15
C HIS A 304 -18.61 -15.34 -20.88
N GLY A 305 -19.94 -15.54 -20.87
CA GLY A 305 -20.55 -16.86 -20.66
C GLY A 305 -20.33 -17.83 -21.81
N ASN A 306 -20.30 -17.32 -23.04
CA ASN A 306 -20.10 -18.10 -24.26
C ASN A 306 -18.68 -18.01 -24.82
N ASN A 307 -17.79 -17.29 -24.13
CA ASN A 307 -16.39 -17.12 -24.54
C ASN A 307 -16.23 -16.58 -25.97
N LEU A 308 -17.04 -15.56 -26.34
CA LEU A 308 -17.08 -14.99 -27.69
C LEU A 308 -15.85 -14.10 -27.95
N LEU A 309 -15.38 -14.10 -29.21
CA LEU A 309 -14.33 -13.19 -29.65
C LEU A 309 -14.82 -11.75 -29.60
N HIS A 310 -14.09 -10.89 -28.95
CA HIS A 310 -14.43 -9.47 -28.79
C HIS A 310 -13.18 -8.60 -28.68
N ARG A 311 -13.37 -7.30 -28.52
CA ARG A 311 -12.32 -6.29 -28.57
C ARG A 311 -12.08 -5.66 -27.21
N ALA A 312 -10.81 -5.42 -26.85
CA ALA A 312 -10.42 -4.70 -25.67
C ALA A 312 -9.26 -3.72 -25.92
N VAL A 313 -9.10 -2.78 -25.01
CA VAL A 313 -7.96 -1.87 -24.96
C VAL A 313 -7.25 -2.04 -23.62
N HIS A 314 -5.92 -2.00 -23.63
CA HIS A 314 -5.10 -1.85 -22.45
C HIS A 314 -4.25 -0.58 -22.59
N LEU A 315 -4.13 0.17 -21.52
CA LEU A 315 -3.42 1.44 -21.49
C LEU A 315 -2.28 1.37 -20.48
N PHE A 316 -1.08 1.73 -20.92
CA PHE A 316 0.11 1.87 -20.08
C PHE A 316 0.42 3.35 -19.93
N ILE A 317 0.17 3.89 -18.74
CA ILE A 317 0.42 5.29 -18.41
C ILE A 317 1.70 5.39 -17.59
N PHE A 318 2.70 6.06 -18.16
CA PHE A 318 4.00 6.27 -17.55
C PHE A 318 4.09 7.66 -16.93
N ASN A 319 4.75 7.77 -15.78
CA ASN A 319 5.14 9.07 -15.23
C ASN A 319 6.42 9.59 -15.93
N PRO A 320 6.83 10.85 -15.67
CA PRO A 320 8.08 11.39 -16.24
C PRO A 320 9.35 10.63 -15.83
N ALA A 321 9.33 9.87 -14.74
CA ALA A 321 10.44 9.01 -14.32
C ALA A 321 10.48 7.67 -15.08
N GLY A 322 9.50 7.39 -15.93
CA GLY A 322 9.41 6.14 -16.69
C GLY A 322 8.82 4.96 -15.89
N GLU A 323 8.18 5.23 -14.77
CA GLU A 323 7.48 4.22 -13.98
C GLU A 323 6.06 4.05 -14.53
N LEU A 324 5.56 2.80 -14.60
CA LEU A 324 4.22 2.46 -15.06
C LEU A 324 3.22 2.52 -13.90
N PHE A 325 2.10 3.21 -14.12
CA PHE A 325 0.97 3.15 -13.21
C PHE A 325 0.26 1.80 -13.37
N LEU A 326 0.17 1.04 -12.27
CA LEU A 326 -0.63 -0.17 -12.19
C LEU A 326 -1.83 0.08 -11.31
N GLN A 327 -3.01 -0.41 -11.75
CA GLN A 327 -4.20 -0.42 -10.92
C GLN A 327 -4.36 -1.76 -10.18
N LYS A 328 -4.89 -1.71 -8.97
CA LYS A 328 -5.43 -2.86 -8.26
C LYS A 328 -6.92 -2.93 -8.56
N ARG A 329 -7.34 -3.95 -9.28
CA ARG A 329 -8.75 -4.13 -9.66
C ARG A 329 -9.64 -4.22 -8.43
N SER A 330 -10.81 -3.61 -8.52
CA SER A 330 -11.80 -3.70 -7.45
C SER A 330 -12.18 -5.17 -7.19
N ARG A 331 -12.44 -5.50 -5.93
CA ARG A 331 -12.96 -6.82 -5.52
C ARG A 331 -14.33 -7.15 -6.10
N TRP A 332 -15.07 -6.13 -6.56
CA TRP A 332 -16.42 -6.26 -7.13
C TRP A 332 -16.41 -6.60 -8.62
N LYS A 333 -15.23 -6.65 -9.24
CA LYS A 333 -15.11 -7.07 -10.63
C LYS A 333 -15.49 -8.56 -10.79
N ASP A 334 -16.22 -8.85 -11.83
CA ASP A 334 -16.67 -10.21 -12.20
C ASP A 334 -15.50 -11.12 -12.62
N ARG A 335 -14.47 -10.54 -13.25
CA ARG A 335 -13.25 -11.24 -13.65
C ARG A 335 -12.03 -10.66 -12.96
N HIS A 336 -11.15 -11.54 -12.49
CA HIS A 336 -9.85 -11.18 -11.91
C HIS A 336 -9.94 -10.12 -10.79
N PRO A 337 -10.87 -10.25 -9.81
CA PRO A 337 -11.00 -9.31 -8.72
C PRO A 337 -9.70 -9.25 -7.88
N SER A 338 -9.39 -8.08 -7.38
CA SER A 338 -8.22 -7.84 -6.51
C SER A 338 -6.87 -8.26 -7.11
N LEU A 339 -6.75 -8.34 -8.45
CA LEU A 339 -5.46 -8.50 -9.14
C LEU A 339 -4.92 -7.15 -9.61
N TRP A 340 -3.61 -7.09 -9.83
CA TRP A 340 -2.97 -5.95 -10.48
C TRP A 340 -3.15 -6.00 -11.98
N ASP A 341 -3.36 -4.85 -12.60
CA ASP A 341 -3.65 -4.75 -14.03
C ASP A 341 -3.00 -3.50 -14.64
N SER A 342 -3.18 -3.32 -15.95
CA SER A 342 -2.80 -2.14 -16.72
C SER A 342 -3.27 -0.85 -16.05
N SER A 343 -2.78 0.29 -16.47
CA SER A 343 -3.19 1.59 -15.92
C SER A 343 -4.68 1.82 -16.04
N ALA A 344 -5.25 1.48 -17.21
CA ALA A 344 -6.67 1.37 -17.47
C ALA A 344 -6.90 0.27 -18.51
N ALA A 345 -8.10 -0.35 -18.52
CA ALA A 345 -8.45 -1.39 -19.48
C ALA A 345 -9.96 -1.55 -19.59
N GLY A 346 -10.44 -1.72 -20.82
CA GLY A 346 -11.88 -1.91 -21.05
C GLY A 346 -12.21 -2.49 -22.41
N HIS A 347 -13.48 -2.87 -22.54
CA HIS A 347 -14.00 -3.48 -23.76
C HIS A 347 -14.49 -2.43 -24.75
N VAL A 348 -14.37 -2.74 -26.04
CA VAL A 348 -14.86 -1.89 -27.12
C VAL A 348 -16.36 -2.10 -27.26
N ASN A 349 -17.13 -1.05 -27.02
CA ASN A 349 -18.58 -1.11 -27.20
C ASN A 349 -18.97 -1.20 -28.69
N ALA A 350 -20.16 -1.72 -28.94
CA ALA A 350 -20.71 -1.77 -30.30
C ALA A 350 -20.76 -0.35 -30.89
N GLY A 351 -20.16 -0.19 -32.08
CA GLY A 351 -20.06 1.11 -32.78
C GLY A 351 -18.88 1.97 -32.39
N GLU A 352 -18.13 1.63 -31.31
CA GLU A 352 -16.89 2.33 -30.96
C GLU A 352 -15.68 1.81 -31.73
N THR A 353 -14.72 2.68 -31.93
CA THR A 353 -13.38 2.31 -32.39
C THR A 353 -12.46 2.08 -31.15
N TYR A 354 -11.36 1.35 -31.33
CA TYR A 354 -10.35 1.17 -30.28
C TYR A 354 -9.84 2.49 -29.70
N ASP A 355 -9.64 3.54 -30.55
CA ASP A 355 -9.13 4.84 -30.09
C ASP A 355 -10.15 5.62 -29.25
N GLU A 356 -11.44 5.52 -29.58
CA GLU A 356 -12.51 6.14 -28.80
C GLU A 356 -12.64 5.46 -27.45
N THR A 357 -12.65 4.13 -27.44
CA THR A 357 -12.65 3.33 -26.21
C THR A 357 -11.46 3.65 -25.33
N ALA A 358 -10.24 3.72 -25.88
CA ALA A 358 -9.04 4.03 -25.09
C ALA A 358 -9.14 5.40 -24.38
N ARG A 359 -9.70 6.42 -25.05
CA ARG A 359 -9.91 7.74 -24.42
C ARG A 359 -11.02 7.72 -23.37
N ARG A 360 -12.12 6.99 -23.64
CA ARG A 360 -13.25 6.84 -22.73
C ARG A 360 -12.79 6.15 -21.43
N GLU A 361 -12.15 4.99 -21.54
CA GLU A 361 -11.66 4.23 -20.39
C GLU A 361 -10.65 5.02 -19.55
N LEU A 362 -9.75 5.76 -20.20
CA LEU A 362 -8.79 6.61 -19.49
C LEU A 362 -9.49 7.69 -18.65
N MET A 363 -10.54 8.30 -19.21
CA MET A 363 -11.33 9.31 -18.51
C MET A 363 -12.21 8.69 -17.42
N GLU A 364 -12.86 7.56 -17.70
CA GLU A 364 -13.76 6.88 -16.75
C GLU A 364 -13.01 6.28 -15.56
N GLU A 365 -11.89 5.60 -15.81
CA GLU A 365 -11.15 4.89 -14.77
C GLU A 365 -10.17 5.78 -13.98
N LEU A 366 -9.48 6.72 -14.67
CA LEU A 366 -8.42 7.54 -14.05
C LEU A 366 -8.75 9.04 -13.97
N GLY A 367 -9.83 9.50 -14.61
CA GLY A 367 -10.23 10.91 -14.62
C GLY A 367 -9.25 11.83 -15.37
N ILE A 368 -8.49 11.31 -16.33
CA ILE A 368 -7.48 12.08 -17.06
C ILE A 368 -7.65 12.00 -18.57
N SER A 369 -7.05 12.95 -19.26
CA SER A 369 -6.87 12.94 -20.71
C SER A 369 -5.42 13.19 -21.06
N THR A 370 -4.82 12.36 -21.89
CA THR A 370 -3.46 12.54 -22.41
C THR A 370 -3.34 12.01 -23.83
N LYS A 371 -2.27 12.39 -24.53
CA LYS A 371 -1.98 11.82 -25.86
C LYS A 371 -1.70 10.33 -25.73
N LEU A 372 -2.45 9.51 -26.46
CA LEU A 372 -2.27 8.07 -26.52
C LEU A 372 -1.60 7.68 -27.85
N GLU A 373 -0.65 6.77 -27.78
CA GLU A 373 0.06 6.17 -28.88
C GLU A 373 -0.30 4.68 -28.96
N ARG A 374 -0.72 4.18 -30.11
CA ARG A 374 -0.87 2.74 -30.34
C ARG A 374 0.48 2.08 -30.40
N LEU A 375 0.71 1.05 -29.59
CA LEU A 375 1.96 0.30 -29.58
C LEU A 375 1.89 -0.97 -30.43
N LEU A 376 0.98 -1.86 -30.06
CA LEU A 376 0.85 -3.18 -30.68
C LEU A 376 -0.56 -3.75 -30.48
N LYS A 377 -0.91 -4.72 -31.33
CA LYS A 377 -2.15 -5.48 -31.23
C LYS A 377 -1.84 -6.93 -30.87
N LEU A 378 -2.50 -7.46 -29.85
CA LEU A 378 -2.42 -8.86 -29.50
C LEU A 378 -3.63 -9.59 -30.08
N PRO A 379 -3.43 -10.82 -30.60
CA PRO A 379 -4.52 -11.67 -31.04
C PRO A 379 -5.34 -12.19 -29.86
N ALA A 380 -6.59 -12.49 -30.12
CA ALA A 380 -7.46 -13.15 -29.15
C ALA A 380 -6.90 -14.55 -28.80
N SER A 381 -6.99 -14.93 -27.54
CA SER A 381 -6.54 -16.22 -27.02
C SER A 381 -7.21 -16.52 -25.67
N ASP A 382 -7.05 -17.74 -25.17
CA ASP A 382 -7.51 -18.08 -23.83
C ASP A 382 -6.84 -17.21 -22.74
N LYS A 383 -5.59 -16.81 -22.95
CA LYS A 383 -4.86 -15.95 -22.00
C LYS A 383 -5.33 -14.51 -22.00
N THR A 384 -5.81 -14.01 -23.14
CA THR A 384 -6.43 -12.70 -23.25
C THR A 384 -7.93 -12.73 -22.93
N GLY A 385 -8.51 -13.90 -22.63
CA GLY A 385 -9.95 -14.04 -22.41
C GLY A 385 -10.78 -13.92 -23.68
N GLN A 386 -10.23 -14.32 -24.83
CA GLN A 386 -10.79 -14.20 -26.19
C GLN A 386 -10.89 -12.75 -26.68
N GLU A 387 -9.99 -11.90 -26.19
CA GLU A 387 -9.93 -10.49 -26.56
C GLU A 387 -8.85 -10.20 -27.59
N PHE A 388 -9.20 -9.52 -28.68
CA PHE A 388 -8.25 -8.78 -29.50
C PHE A 388 -7.90 -7.49 -28.76
N ILE A 389 -6.65 -7.33 -28.30
CA ILE A 389 -6.24 -6.21 -27.47
C ILE A 389 -5.37 -5.25 -28.25
N TRP A 390 -5.77 -3.97 -28.34
CA TRP A 390 -4.84 -2.90 -28.65
C TRP A 390 -4.21 -2.35 -27.39
N LEU A 391 -2.86 -2.40 -27.32
CA LEU A 391 -2.09 -1.78 -26.25
C LEU A 391 -1.74 -0.34 -26.64
N TYR A 392 -2.06 0.59 -25.74
CA TYR A 392 -1.76 2.00 -25.87
C TYR A 392 -0.74 2.44 -24.82
N ARG A 393 0.03 3.47 -25.17
CA ARG A 393 0.93 4.17 -24.26
C ARG A 393 0.52 5.62 -24.11
N GLY A 394 0.55 6.14 -22.90
CA GLY A 394 0.39 7.55 -22.59
C GLY A 394 1.40 7.99 -21.51
N GLN A 395 1.48 9.28 -21.30
CA GLN A 395 2.32 9.87 -20.23
C GLN A 395 1.49 10.81 -19.37
N HIS A 396 1.47 10.56 -18.04
CA HIS A 396 0.83 11.42 -17.06
C HIS A 396 1.36 11.11 -15.65
N GLY A 397 1.65 12.16 -14.87
CA GLY A 397 2.22 11.99 -13.51
C GLY A 397 1.21 11.99 -12.36
N GLY A 398 -0.11 11.98 -12.68
CA GLY A 398 -1.18 12.16 -11.70
C GLY A 398 -1.43 13.65 -11.41
N PRO A 399 -2.23 14.01 -10.40
CA PRO A 399 -3.04 13.04 -9.64
C PRO A 399 -4.14 12.40 -10.51
N PHE A 400 -4.61 11.21 -10.08
CA PHE A 400 -5.69 10.48 -10.72
C PHE A 400 -6.98 10.55 -9.88
N GLN A 401 -8.13 10.57 -10.56
CA GLN A 401 -9.44 10.38 -9.94
C GLN A 401 -9.90 8.95 -10.23
N LEU A 402 -9.54 8.02 -9.34
CA LEU A 402 -9.82 6.60 -9.55
C LEU A 402 -11.32 6.30 -9.43
N ALA A 403 -11.87 5.61 -10.44
CA ALA A 403 -13.22 5.05 -10.37
C ALA A 403 -13.24 3.88 -9.35
N ARG A 404 -13.70 4.14 -8.13
CA ARG A 404 -13.63 3.18 -7.00
C ARG A 404 -14.39 1.88 -7.23
N SER A 405 -15.43 1.89 -8.06
CA SER A 405 -16.12 0.66 -8.50
C SER A 405 -15.23 -0.27 -9.31
N GLU A 406 -14.26 0.32 -10.05
CA GLU A 406 -13.37 -0.38 -10.97
C GLU A 406 -11.99 -0.65 -10.35
N ILE A 407 -11.48 0.32 -9.59
CA ILE A 407 -10.10 0.37 -9.08
C ILE A 407 -10.10 0.56 -7.57
N GLU A 408 -9.52 -0.39 -6.85
CA GLU A 408 -9.37 -0.32 -5.39
C GLU A 408 -8.33 0.74 -5.00
N TYR A 409 -7.16 0.70 -5.62
CA TYR A 409 -6.08 1.69 -5.57
C TYR A 409 -5.10 1.48 -6.73
N GLY A 410 -4.15 2.38 -6.89
CA GLY A 410 -3.09 2.23 -7.87
C GLY A 410 -1.83 2.98 -7.46
N ALA A 411 -0.71 2.60 -8.08
CA ALA A 411 0.56 3.27 -7.86
C ALA A 411 1.49 3.12 -9.07
N PHE A 412 2.49 4.00 -9.14
CA PHE A 412 3.56 3.87 -10.11
C PHE A 412 4.62 2.87 -9.64
N PHE A 413 5.05 1.99 -10.54
CA PHE A 413 6.08 1.00 -10.29
C PHE A 413 7.20 1.09 -11.34
N PRO A 414 8.48 1.02 -10.92
CA PRO A 414 9.59 0.88 -11.84
C PRO A 414 9.42 -0.40 -12.68
N PRO A 415 9.68 -0.35 -13.98
CA PRO A 415 9.53 -1.53 -14.86
C PRO A 415 10.36 -2.74 -14.44
N ASP A 416 11.50 -2.53 -13.79
CA ASP A 416 12.34 -3.65 -13.34
C ASP A 416 11.70 -4.35 -12.11
N VAL A 417 11.03 -3.58 -11.25
CA VAL A 417 10.22 -4.12 -10.14
C VAL A 417 9.06 -4.95 -10.69
N ILE A 418 8.33 -4.45 -11.71
CA ILE A 418 7.22 -5.18 -12.34
C ILE A 418 7.74 -6.49 -12.94
N LYS A 419 8.87 -6.46 -13.65
CA LYS A 419 9.48 -7.63 -14.26
C LYS A 419 9.82 -8.70 -13.20
N GLU A 420 10.50 -8.31 -12.12
CA GLU A 420 10.83 -9.22 -11.02
C GLU A 420 9.57 -9.74 -10.33
N TRP A 421 8.57 -8.89 -10.13
CA TRP A 421 7.33 -9.24 -9.47
C TRP A 421 6.53 -10.26 -10.28
N ILE A 422 6.35 -10.05 -11.59
CA ILE A 422 5.69 -11.03 -12.48
C ILE A 422 6.45 -12.36 -12.48
N ALA A 423 7.79 -12.33 -12.56
CA ALA A 423 8.61 -13.55 -12.57
C ALA A 423 8.43 -14.38 -11.28
N ASN A 424 8.33 -13.74 -10.15
CA ASN A 424 8.22 -14.41 -8.85
C ASN A 424 6.76 -14.73 -8.47
N ARG A 425 5.79 -13.91 -8.92
CA ARG A 425 4.40 -13.94 -8.47
C ARG A 425 3.41 -13.58 -9.58
N PRO A 426 3.37 -14.34 -10.68
CA PRO A 426 2.48 -14.02 -11.81
C PRO A 426 0.99 -14.01 -11.41
N HIS A 427 0.61 -14.78 -10.41
CA HIS A 427 -0.76 -14.86 -9.90
C HIS A 427 -1.27 -13.59 -9.20
N ASP A 428 -0.41 -12.61 -8.93
CA ASP A 428 -0.81 -11.31 -8.41
C ASP A 428 -1.40 -10.40 -9.51
N PHE A 429 -1.28 -10.80 -10.79
CA PHE A 429 -1.65 -9.99 -11.95
C PHE A 429 -2.76 -10.61 -12.78
N ALA A 430 -3.54 -9.75 -13.44
CA ALA A 430 -4.52 -10.18 -14.45
C ALA A 430 -3.78 -10.78 -15.65
N PRO A 431 -4.28 -11.91 -16.22
CA PRO A 431 -3.61 -12.57 -17.34
C PRO A 431 -3.42 -11.66 -18.56
N GLY A 432 -4.43 -10.86 -18.92
CA GLY A 432 -4.34 -9.91 -20.04
C GLY A 432 -3.21 -8.89 -19.88
N PHE A 433 -2.98 -8.40 -18.63
CA PHE A 433 -1.85 -7.53 -18.35
C PHE A 433 -0.50 -8.24 -18.56
N ILE A 434 -0.37 -9.50 -18.12
CA ILE A 434 0.88 -10.27 -18.32
C ILE A 434 1.19 -10.43 -19.80
N GLU A 435 0.19 -10.73 -20.63
CA GLU A 435 0.37 -10.84 -22.10
C GLU A 435 0.77 -9.49 -22.71
N CYS A 436 0.09 -8.39 -22.35
CA CYS A 436 0.44 -7.04 -22.76
C CYS A 436 1.86 -6.64 -22.35
N TRP A 437 2.21 -6.93 -21.10
CA TRP A 437 3.55 -6.63 -20.56
C TRP A 437 4.65 -7.42 -21.26
N SER A 438 4.40 -8.70 -21.50
CA SER A 438 5.36 -9.58 -22.20
C SER A 438 5.60 -9.13 -23.63
N ALA A 439 4.54 -8.73 -24.34
CA ALA A 439 4.64 -8.21 -25.70
C ALA A 439 5.30 -6.81 -25.77
N PHE A 440 5.14 -6.00 -24.71
CA PHE A 440 5.73 -4.65 -24.62
C PHE A 440 7.26 -4.66 -24.37
N GLN A 441 7.82 -5.68 -23.72
CA GLN A 441 9.24 -5.72 -23.35
C GLN A 441 10.23 -5.48 -24.52
N PRO A 442 10.02 -6.05 -25.74
CA PRO A 442 10.90 -5.79 -26.88
C PRO A 442 10.94 -4.32 -27.33
N PHE A 443 9.81 -3.61 -27.23
CA PHE A 443 9.70 -2.19 -27.61
C PHE A 443 10.44 -1.25 -26.66
N ARG A 444 10.74 -1.68 -25.44
CA ARG A 444 11.46 -0.89 -24.45
C ARG A 444 12.96 -0.78 -24.72
N LEU A 445 13.51 -1.69 -25.52
CA LEU A 445 14.94 -1.74 -25.84
C LEU A 445 15.32 -0.77 -26.97
N THR A 446 14.34 -0.28 -27.72
CA THR A 446 14.56 0.77 -28.72
C THR A 446 14.32 2.14 -28.06
N LYS A 447 15.36 2.74 -27.46
CA LYS A 447 15.33 4.19 -27.19
C LYS A 447 15.13 4.91 -28.52
N PRO A 448 14.23 5.90 -28.65
CA PRO A 448 14.34 6.85 -29.73
C PRO A 448 15.70 7.52 -29.58
N GLU A 449 16.49 7.53 -30.65
CA GLU A 449 17.67 8.39 -30.75
C GLU A 449 17.21 9.84 -30.50
N PRO A 450 17.98 10.66 -29.78
CA PRO A 450 17.67 12.07 -29.67
C PRO A 450 17.64 12.63 -31.09
N GLU A 451 16.54 13.24 -31.45
CA GLU A 451 16.48 14.08 -32.66
C GLU A 451 17.45 15.25 -32.43
N ASP A 452 18.48 15.36 -33.30
CA ASP A 452 19.45 16.44 -33.35
C ASP A 452 18.82 17.83 -33.63
#